data_2b4e9d8c34ffd5419653d281180f9272
#
_entry.id   2b4e9d8c34ffd5419653d281180f9272
#
_cell.length_a   1.000
_cell.length_b   1.000
_cell.length_c   1.000
_cell.angle_alpha   90.00
_cell.angle_beta   90.00
_cell.angle_gamma   90.00
#
_symmetry.space_group_name_H-M   'P 1'
#
loop_
_entity.id
_entity.type
_entity.pdbx_description
1 polymer ?
#
loop_
_entity_poly.entity_id
_entity_poly.type
_entity_poly.pdbx_seq_one_letter_code
_entity_poly.pdbx_strand_id
1 'polypeptide(L)'
;MKKLVKNLLAACMCLSMAFTAVPAVNSGESGAGIFNAQTVQAAKTGLYHEENGWNYYEDGEWSNATTLVKYNGLWWYVEDGSINFDAETLVKYNGSWWYVHDGKVDFDIQTLVKYNGSWWYVHNGKVDFNANTLVKYNGIWWHVKGGRIDWNSSTVVKYNGTWFYVSGGQVQWNATGLCSYNGTWWYIRNGRIDFNSRTLVKY
;
A
#
# COMPACT_ATOMS: atom_id res chain seq x y z
N MET A 1 3.40 -27.49 5.00
CA MET A 1 2.01 -27.35 5.45
C MET A 1 1.37 -25.97 5.17
N LYS A 2 2.01 -25.05 4.41
CA LYS A 2 1.44 -23.73 4.04
C LYS A 2 0.74 -23.70 2.67
N LYS A 3 0.80 -24.78 1.87
CA LYS A 3 0.18 -24.81 0.52
C LYS A 3 -1.29 -25.27 0.47
N LEU A 4 -1.84 -25.78 1.55
CA LEU A 4 -3.21 -26.37 1.53
C LEU A 4 -4.33 -25.41 1.92
N VAL A 5 -4.04 -24.22 2.42
CA VAL A 5 -5.09 -23.25 2.86
C VAL A 5 -5.51 -22.28 1.75
N LYS A 6 -4.72 -22.17 0.67
CA LYS A 6 -5.02 -21.24 -0.45
C LYS A 6 -6.19 -21.70 -1.35
N ASN A 7 -6.59 -22.97 -1.32
CA ASN A 7 -7.63 -23.49 -2.24
C ASN A 7 -9.06 -23.50 -1.67
N LEU A 8 -9.31 -23.01 -0.46
CA LEU A 8 -10.62 -23.09 0.18
C LEU A 8 -11.50 -21.83 0.03
N LEU A 9 -10.99 -20.76 -0.61
CA LEU A 9 -11.77 -19.54 -0.87
C LEU A 9 -12.33 -19.42 -2.29
N ALA A 10 -12.18 -20.46 -3.11
CA ALA A 10 -12.54 -20.44 -4.52
C ALA A 10 -13.97 -20.92 -4.83
N ALA A 11 -14.78 -21.21 -3.83
CA ALA A 11 -16.14 -21.69 -4.05
C ALA A 11 -17.17 -20.71 -3.48
N CYS A 12 -17.37 -19.54 -4.12
CA CYS A 12 -18.65 -18.83 -3.99
C CYS A 12 -18.84 -17.75 -5.07
N MET A 13 -19.80 -18.07 -5.94
CA MET A 13 -20.67 -17.18 -6.71
C MET A 13 -20.08 -16.35 -7.84
N CYS A 14 -20.08 -16.95 -9.03
CA CYS A 14 -20.38 -16.22 -10.27
C CYS A 14 -21.82 -15.69 -10.19
N LEU A 15 -22.04 -14.46 -9.73
CA LEU A 15 -23.30 -13.76 -9.97
C LEU A 15 -23.08 -12.79 -11.12
N SER A 16 -23.26 -13.29 -12.34
CA SER A 16 -23.40 -12.45 -13.52
C SER A 16 -24.72 -11.69 -13.41
N MET A 17 -24.68 -10.41 -13.06
CA MET A 17 -25.85 -9.54 -13.24
C MET A 17 -25.97 -9.21 -14.72
N ALA A 18 -26.79 -9.98 -15.42
CA ALA A 18 -27.28 -9.60 -16.74
C ALA A 18 -28.32 -8.48 -16.56
N PHE A 19 -27.92 -7.24 -16.88
CA PHE A 19 -28.90 -6.17 -17.08
C PHE A 19 -29.54 -6.38 -18.47
N THR A 20 -30.77 -6.88 -18.50
CA THR A 20 -31.58 -6.84 -19.70
C THR A 20 -32.09 -5.41 -19.89
N ALA A 21 -31.56 -4.69 -20.84
CA ALA A 21 -32.18 -3.46 -21.31
C ALA A 21 -33.43 -3.87 -22.14
N VAL A 22 -34.61 -3.48 -21.67
CA VAL A 22 -35.87 -3.64 -22.43
C VAL A 22 -35.88 -2.54 -23.50
N PRO A 23 -35.94 -2.85 -24.80
CA PRO A 23 -36.08 -1.82 -25.82
C PRO A 23 -37.45 -1.18 -25.75
N ALA A 24 -37.51 0.17 -25.82
CA ALA A 24 -38.77 0.90 -25.95
C ALA A 24 -39.47 0.50 -27.28
N VAL A 25 -40.66 -0.06 -27.16
CA VAL A 25 -41.51 -0.38 -28.33
C VAL A 25 -42.14 0.93 -28.81
N ASN A 26 -41.70 1.41 -29.96
CA ASN A 26 -42.40 2.48 -30.68
C ASN A 26 -43.43 1.83 -31.61
N SER A 27 -44.70 2.03 -31.28
CA SER A 27 -45.84 1.53 -32.08
C SER A 27 -46.04 2.40 -33.30
N GLY A 28 -45.71 1.89 -34.47
CA GLY A 28 -46.08 2.51 -35.76
C GLY A 28 -45.40 1.85 -36.95
N GLU A 29 -46.22 1.15 -37.71
CA GLU A 29 -46.09 0.68 -39.10
C GLU A 29 -45.45 -0.66 -39.40
N SER A 30 -46.27 -1.43 -40.14
CA SER A 30 -46.06 -2.76 -40.70
C SER A 30 -44.91 -2.85 -41.68
N GLY A 31 -43.92 -3.63 -41.33
CA GLY A 31 -42.88 -4.15 -42.21
C GLY A 31 -42.17 -5.28 -41.50
N ALA A 32 -42.36 -6.52 -41.97
CA ALA A 32 -41.72 -7.70 -41.40
C ALA A 32 -40.19 -7.66 -41.65
N GLY A 33 -39.49 -6.86 -40.84
CA GLY A 33 -38.05 -6.91 -40.69
C GLY A 33 -37.73 -7.84 -39.52
N ILE A 34 -37.04 -8.94 -39.79
CA ILE A 34 -36.47 -9.80 -38.76
C ILE A 34 -35.41 -8.96 -38.05
N PHE A 35 -35.79 -8.29 -36.96
CA PHE A 35 -34.78 -7.67 -36.09
C PHE A 35 -34.13 -8.79 -35.29
N ASN A 36 -32.94 -9.21 -35.73
CA ASN A 36 -32.04 -9.93 -34.86
C ASN A 36 -31.68 -8.98 -33.71
N ALA A 37 -32.35 -9.13 -32.57
CA ALA A 37 -31.92 -8.50 -31.35
C ALA A 37 -30.59 -9.14 -30.97
N GLN A 38 -29.51 -8.53 -31.43
CA GLN A 38 -28.20 -8.80 -30.86
C GLN A 38 -28.27 -8.33 -29.40
N THR A 39 -28.31 -9.26 -28.47
CA THR A 39 -28.07 -8.98 -27.08
C THR A 39 -26.64 -8.46 -27.00
N VAL A 40 -26.48 -7.13 -26.87
CA VAL A 40 -25.19 -6.52 -26.56
C VAL A 40 -24.88 -6.95 -25.13
N GLN A 41 -24.12 -8.02 -24.99
CA GLN A 41 -23.58 -8.40 -23.69
C GLN A 41 -22.61 -7.30 -23.27
N ALA A 42 -22.84 -6.73 -22.09
CA ALA A 42 -21.91 -5.72 -21.56
C ALA A 42 -20.49 -6.28 -21.58
N ALA A 43 -19.57 -5.50 -22.11
CA ALA A 43 -18.17 -5.91 -22.20
C ALA A 43 -17.62 -6.26 -20.80
N LYS A 44 -16.97 -7.40 -20.70
CA LYS A 44 -16.39 -7.94 -19.48
C LYS A 44 -15.27 -7.00 -19.01
N THR A 45 -15.43 -6.32 -17.88
CA THR A 45 -14.37 -5.49 -17.27
C THR A 45 -14.23 -5.84 -15.80
N GLY A 46 -12.99 -6.15 -15.34
CA GLY A 46 -12.71 -6.53 -13.97
C GLY A 46 -11.99 -7.87 -13.83
N LEU A 47 -12.06 -8.44 -12.63
CA LEU A 47 -11.46 -9.74 -12.32
C LEU A 47 -12.45 -10.87 -12.52
N TYR A 48 -12.02 -11.91 -13.22
CA TYR A 48 -12.78 -13.13 -13.47
C TYR A 48 -11.94 -14.35 -13.14
N HIS A 49 -12.59 -15.33 -12.47
CA HIS A 49 -11.96 -16.61 -12.15
C HIS A 49 -12.21 -17.59 -13.30
N GLU A 50 -11.13 -18.14 -13.83
CA GLU A 50 -11.12 -19.12 -14.92
C GLU A 50 -10.34 -20.37 -14.49
N GLU A 51 -10.24 -21.37 -15.35
CA GLU A 51 -9.53 -22.63 -15.04
C GLU A 51 -8.04 -22.40 -14.66
N ASN A 52 -7.42 -21.41 -15.28
CA ASN A 52 -6.01 -21.03 -15.07
C ASN A 52 -5.80 -20.04 -13.92
N GLY A 53 -6.89 -19.56 -13.25
CA GLY A 53 -6.83 -18.62 -12.13
C GLY A 53 -7.62 -17.33 -12.35
N TRP A 54 -7.26 -16.28 -11.59
CA TRP A 54 -7.89 -14.97 -11.66
C TRP A 54 -7.24 -14.10 -12.73
N ASN A 55 -8.02 -13.73 -13.75
CA ASN A 55 -7.58 -12.92 -14.87
C ASN A 55 -8.29 -11.57 -14.90
N TYR A 56 -7.59 -10.56 -15.39
CA TYR A 56 -8.10 -9.20 -15.54
C TYR A 56 -8.51 -8.93 -16.99
N TYR A 57 -9.71 -8.36 -17.14
CA TYR A 57 -10.29 -8.00 -18.44
C TYR A 57 -10.63 -6.52 -18.48
N GLU A 58 -10.44 -5.89 -19.63
CA GLU A 58 -10.88 -4.54 -19.97
C GLU A 58 -11.67 -4.60 -21.28
N ASP A 59 -12.88 -4.06 -21.28
CA ASP A 59 -13.77 -3.99 -22.46
C ASP A 59 -13.95 -5.31 -23.22
N GLY A 60 -14.00 -6.41 -22.47
CA GLY A 60 -14.22 -7.75 -23.01
C GLY A 60 -12.98 -8.54 -23.37
N GLU A 61 -11.83 -7.88 -23.43
CA GLU A 61 -10.54 -8.49 -23.77
C GLU A 61 -9.68 -8.73 -22.53
N TRP A 62 -8.88 -9.80 -22.56
CA TRP A 62 -7.89 -10.03 -21.54
C TRP A 62 -6.83 -8.90 -21.59
N SER A 63 -6.55 -8.31 -20.45
CA SER A 63 -5.60 -7.21 -20.32
C SER A 63 -4.34 -7.69 -19.60
N ASN A 64 -3.16 -7.44 -20.18
CA ASN A 64 -1.86 -7.71 -19.55
C ASN A 64 -1.41 -6.61 -18.57
N ALA A 65 -2.33 -5.80 -18.08
CA ALA A 65 -2.02 -4.67 -17.20
C ALA A 65 -1.41 -5.14 -15.88
N THR A 66 -0.53 -4.29 -15.34
CA THR A 66 -0.04 -4.37 -13.95
C THR A 66 -0.64 -3.21 -13.18
N THR A 67 -1.61 -3.49 -12.29
CA THR A 67 -2.45 -2.46 -11.66
C THR A 67 -3.14 -2.97 -10.38
N LEU A 68 -3.94 -2.11 -9.77
CA LEU A 68 -4.85 -2.47 -8.68
C LEU A 68 -6.30 -2.53 -9.20
N VAL A 69 -6.98 -3.62 -8.90
CA VAL A 69 -8.38 -3.84 -9.29
C VAL A 69 -9.24 -4.11 -8.07
N LYS A 70 -10.38 -3.42 -7.95
CA LYS A 70 -11.31 -3.63 -6.85
C LYS A 70 -12.24 -4.80 -7.17
N TYR A 71 -12.28 -5.80 -6.27
CA TYR A 71 -13.17 -6.93 -6.37
C TYR A 71 -13.61 -7.41 -4.98
N ASN A 72 -14.90 -7.60 -4.78
CA ASN A 72 -15.51 -7.99 -3.48
C ASN A 72 -15.05 -7.14 -2.29
N GLY A 73 -14.99 -5.82 -2.49
CA GLY A 73 -14.61 -4.87 -1.44
C GLY A 73 -13.10 -4.74 -1.18
N LEU A 74 -12.28 -5.61 -1.74
CA LEU A 74 -10.82 -5.61 -1.62
C LEU A 74 -10.16 -5.05 -2.88
N TRP A 75 -8.94 -4.51 -2.72
CA TRP A 75 -8.10 -4.09 -3.82
C TRP A 75 -7.01 -5.13 -4.06
N TRP A 76 -7.06 -5.78 -5.22
CA TRP A 76 -6.17 -6.84 -5.62
C TRP A 76 -5.07 -6.33 -6.55
N TYR A 77 -3.89 -6.86 -6.38
CA TYR A 77 -2.77 -6.59 -7.27
C TYR A 77 -2.80 -7.57 -8.44
N VAL A 78 -2.94 -6.98 -9.61
CA VAL A 78 -2.82 -7.67 -10.89
C VAL A 78 -1.43 -7.39 -11.44
N GLU A 79 -0.73 -8.41 -11.82
CA GLU A 79 0.57 -8.38 -12.48
C GLU A 79 0.48 -9.18 -13.76
N ASP A 80 0.82 -8.54 -14.89
CA ASP A 80 0.73 -9.16 -16.21
C ASP A 80 -0.62 -9.85 -16.46
N GLY A 81 -1.71 -9.17 -16.12
CA GLY A 81 -3.08 -9.61 -16.38
C GLY A 81 -3.67 -10.63 -15.39
N SER A 82 -2.93 -11.06 -14.38
CA SER A 82 -3.42 -12.04 -13.40
C SER A 82 -3.16 -11.60 -11.97
N ILE A 83 -3.97 -12.07 -10.99
CA ILE A 83 -3.70 -11.75 -9.58
C ILE A 83 -2.42 -12.47 -9.14
N ASN A 84 -1.46 -11.70 -8.66
CA ASN A 84 -0.29 -12.23 -7.98
C ASN A 84 -0.54 -12.26 -6.46
N PHE A 85 -0.93 -13.43 -5.92
CA PHE A 85 -1.22 -13.64 -4.51
C PHE A 85 0.00 -13.61 -3.59
N ASP A 86 1.21 -13.76 -4.14
CA ASP A 86 2.45 -13.76 -3.37
C ASP A 86 3.14 -12.39 -3.39
N ALA A 87 2.51 -11.41 -4.03
CA ALA A 87 3.08 -10.06 -4.19
C ALA A 87 3.25 -9.36 -2.84
N GLU A 88 4.47 -8.85 -2.62
CA GLU A 88 4.82 -7.92 -1.55
C GLU A 88 5.59 -6.74 -2.17
N THR A 89 4.91 -5.64 -2.44
CA THR A 89 5.49 -4.54 -3.23
C THR A 89 4.76 -3.21 -3.03
N LEU A 90 5.31 -2.15 -3.64
CA LEU A 90 4.64 -0.87 -3.80
C LEU A 90 4.12 -0.71 -5.22
N VAL A 91 2.87 -0.33 -5.36
CA VAL A 91 2.19 -0.11 -6.64
C VAL A 91 1.69 1.32 -6.74
N LYS A 92 1.95 1.98 -7.86
CA LYS A 92 1.39 3.31 -8.14
C LYS A 92 0.00 3.17 -8.74
N TYR A 93 -1.01 3.73 -8.06
CA TYR A 93 -2.39 3.74 -8.54
C TYR A 93 -3.09 5.05 -8.13
N ASN A 94 -3.75 5.70 -9.10
CA ASN A 94 -4.44 6.99 -8.90
C ASN A 94 -3.59 8.03 -8.15
N GLY A 95 -2.32 8.21 -8.58
CA GLY A 95 -1.41 9.21 -8.03
C GLY A 95 -0.78 8.88 -6.67
N SER A 96 -1.17 7.79 -6.03
CA SER A 96 -0.63 7.31 -4.75
C SER A 96 0.18 6.04 -4.93
N TRP A 97 1.14 5.80 -4.02
CA TRP A 97 1.86 4.55 -3.91
C TRP A 97 1.26 3.71 -2.80
N TRP A 98 0.73 2.54 -3.15
CA TRP A 98 0.05 1.62 -2.27
C TRP A 98 0.92 0.42 -1.94
N TYR A 99 0.84 -0.03 -0.71
CA TYR A 99 1.51 -1.27 -0.30
C TYR A 99 0.59 -2.45 -0.52
N VAL A 100 1.12 -3.41 -1.24
CA VAL A 100 0.52 -4.71 -1.50
C VAL A 100 1.22 -5.76 -0.65
N HIS A 101 0.43 -6.56 0.05
CA HIS A 101 0.89 -7.70 0.81
C HIS A 101 -0.08 -8.88 0.60
N ASP A 102 0.46 -10.07 0.33
CA ASP A 102 -0.35 -11.24 -0.07
C ASP A 102 -1.34 -10.91 -1.19
N GLY A 103 -0.88 -10.21 -2.22
CA GLY A 103 -1.63 -9.88 -3.43
C GLY A 103 -2.72 -8.83 -3.29
N LYS A 104 -2.87 -8.17 -2.15
CA LYS A 104 -3.89 -7.14 -1.90
C LYS A 104 -3.35 -5.95 -1.15
N VAL A 105 -4.01 -4.80 -1.29
CA VAL A 105 -3.66 -3.60 -0.52
C VAL A 105 -3.98 -3.84 0.96
N ASP A 106 -2.97 -3.64 1.82
CA ASP A 106 -3.11 -3.66 3.28
C ASP A 106 -3.26 -2.23 3.81
N PHE A 107 -4.49 -1.83 4.16
CA PHE A 107 -4.80 -0.47 4.59
C PHE A 107 -4.43 -0.17 6.04
N ASP A 108 -4.20 -1.19 6.86
CA ASP A 108 -3.99 -1.01 8.31
C ASP A 108 -2.51 -1.02 8.69
N ILE A 109 -1.65 -1.27 7.73
CA ILE A 109 -0.22 -1.43 7.97
C ILE A 109 0.51 -0.12 8.22
N GLN A 110 1.45 -0.17 9.17
CA GLN A 110 2.49 0.83 9.37
C GLN A 110 3.85 0.14 9.40
N THR A 111 4.66 0.35 8.38
CA THR A 111 5.91 -0.38 8.21
C THR A 111 6.93 0.33 7.30
N LEU A 112 8.09 -0.28 7.13
CA LEU A 112 9.06 0.07 6.09
C LEU A 112 9.05 -0.99 5.00
N VAL A 113 8.99 -0.55 3.75
CA VAL A 113 9.00 -1.42 2.57
C VAL A 113 10.18 -1.07 1.69
N LYS A 114 10.95 -2.08 1.28
CA LYS A 114 12.05 -1.88 0.34
C LYS A 114 11.51 -1.93 -1.10
N TYR A 115 11.70 -0.84 -1.83
CA TYR A 115 11.28 -0.74 -3.23
C TYR A 115 12.28 0.09 -4.03
N ASN A 116 12.73 -0.42 -5.19
CA ASN A 116 13.74 0.23 -6.05
C ASN A 116 14.95 0.74 -5.28
N GLY A 117 15.53 -0.11 -4.42
CA GLY A 117 16.75 0.19 -3.66
C GLY A 117 16.58 1.14 -2.46
N SER A 118 15.40 1.70 -2.24
CA SER A 118 15.10 2.60 -1.13
C SER A 118 14.14 1.97 -0.12
N TRP A 119 14.22 2.38 1.15
CA TRP A 119 13.28 2.01 2.19
C TRP A 119 12.23 3.11 2.37
N TRP A 120 10.98 2.76 2.08
CA TRP A 120 9.84 3.65 2.11
C TRP A 120 8.98 3.42 3.34
N TYR A 121 8.51 4.50 3.92
CA TYR A 121 7.57 4.43 5.04
C TYR A 121 6.14 4.35 4.50
N VAL A 122 5.46 3.30 4.90
CA VAL A 122 4.04 3.06 4.62
C VAL A 122 3.23 3.31 5.89
N HIS A 123 2.17 4.08 5.75
CA HIS A 123 1.20 4.35 6.80
C HIS A 123 -0.20 4.32 6.21
N ASN A 124 -1.10 3.56 6.83
CA ASN A 124 -2.46 3.33 6.31
C ASN A 124 -2.45 2.86 4.84
N GLY A 125 -1.60 1.89 4.53
CA GLY A 125 -1.47 1.28 3.22
C GLY A 125 -0.81 2.12 2.14
N LYS A 126 -0.39 3.37 2.43
CA LYS A 126 0.23 4.29 1.47
C LYS A 126 1.63 4.71 1.89
N VAL A 127 2.47 5.01 0.91
CA VAL A 127 3.72 5.75 1.19
C VAL A 127 3.37 7.16 1.64
N ASP A 128 3.80 7.52 2.85
CA ASP A 128 3.66 8.87 3.39
C ASP A 128 4.92 9.69 3.14
N PHE A 129 4.92 10.45 2.04
CA PHE A 129 6.05 11.32 1.64
C PHE A 129 6.28 12.51 2.57
N ASN A 130 5.34 12.83 3.46
CA ASN A 130 5.46 13.92 4.41
C ASN A 130 5.95 13.45 5.79
N ALA A 131 6.11 12.14 5.97
CA ALA A 131 6.49 11.59 7.24
C ALA A 131 7.87 12.13 7.72
N ASN A 132 7.88 12.57 8.99
CA ASN A 132 9.08 12.86 9.76
C ASN A 132 8.87 12.28 11.16
N THR A 133 9.28 11.03 11.36
CA THR A 133 8.90 10.24 12.53
C THR A 133 9.90 9.11 12.80
N LEU A 134 9.64 8.37 13.88
CA LEU A 134 10.33 7.12 14.15
C LEU A 134 9.40 5.94 13.83
N VAL A 135 9.95 4.91 13.20
CA VAL A 135 9.25 3.67 12.92
C VAL A 135 10.09 2.47 13.38
N LYS A 136 9.43 1.50 14.02
CA LYS A 136 10.08 0.25 14.41
C LYS A 136 9.95 -0.79 13.30
N TYR A 137 11.10 -1.29 12.83
CA TYR A 137 11.16 -2.32 11.82
C TYR A 137 12.29 -3.31 12.16
N ASN A 138 12.01 -4.61 12.15
CA ASN A 138 12.94 -5.67 12.53
C ASN A 138 13.67 -5.41 13.86
N GLY A 139 12.92 -4.93 14.87
CA GLY A 139 13.46 -4.67 16.21
C GLY A 139 14.21 -3.35 16.37
N ILE A 140 14.53 -2.66 15.29
CA ILE A 140 15.28 -1.38 15.27
C ILE A 140 14.33 -0.22 15.05
N TRP A 141 14.60 0.91 15.72
CA TRP A 141 13.87 2.16 15.51
C TRP A 141 14.62 3.04 14.51
N TRP A 142 13.96 3.32 13.40
CA TRP A 142 14.47 4.08 12.27
C TRP A 142 13.88 5.48 12.21
N HIS A 143 14.69 6.45 11.86
CA HIS A 143 14.23 7.79 11.53
C HIS A 143 13.80 7.85 10.06
N VAL A 144 12.55 8.21 9.86
CA VAL A 144 11.97 8.49 8.55
C VAL A 144 11.84 9.99 8.36
N LYS A 145 12.29 10.49 7.22
CA LYS A 145 12.13 11.88 6.80
C LYS A 145 11.81 11.94 5.32
N GLY A 146 10.73 12.65 4.96
CA GLY A 146 10.27 12.69 3.57
C GLY A 146 9.88 11.31 3.03
N GLY A 147 9.27 10.47 3.87
CA GLY A 147 8.79 9.14 3.50
C GLY A 147 9.86 8.07 3.36
N ARG A 148 11.13 8.33 3.66
CA ARG A 148 12.25 7.38 3.56
C ARG A 148 13.08 7.34 4.82
N ILE A 149 13.84 6.26 5.02
CA ILE A 149 14.87 6.24 6.06
C ILE A 149 15.91 7.33 5.75
N ASP A 150 16.14 8.22 6.72
CA ASP A 150 17.20 9.23 6.64
C ASP A 150 18.50 8.67 7.26
N TRP A 151 19.28 7.97 6.44
CA TRP A 151 20.53 7.32 6.85
C TRP A 151 21.60 8.28 7.38
N ASN A 152 21.51 9.56 7.00
CA ASN A 152 22.49 10.57 7.38
C ASN A 152 22.04 11.40 8.58
N SER A 153 20.87 11.08 9.16
CA SER A 153 20.39 11.87 10.28
C SER A 153 21.30 11.75 11.52
N SER A 154 21.63 12.92 12.10
CA SER A 154 22.24 13.05 13.42
C SER A 154 21.50 14.19 14.11
N THR A 155 20.48 13.86 14.89
CA THR A 155 19.51 14.85 15.39
C THR A 155 18.66 14.27 16.52
N VAL A 156 17.73 15.06 17.03
CA VAL A 156 16.68 14.57 17.91
C VAL A 156 15.33 14.56 17.19
N VAL A 157 14.57 13.51 17.40
CA VAL A 157 13.23 13.30 16.79
C VAL A 157 12.20 13.11 17.88
N LYS A 158 11.08 13.83 17.80
CA LYS A 158 9.97 13.67 18.75
C LYS A 158 9.06 12.54 18.30
N TYR A 159 8.82 11.58 19.20
CA TYR A 159 7.90 10.48 18.97
C TYR A 159 7.12 10.18 20.25
N ASN A 160 5.80 10.11 20.16
CA ASN A 160 4.89 9.89 21.31
C ASN A 160 5.25 10.75 22.53
N GLY A 161 5.48 12.07 22.30
CA GLY A 161 5.76 13.02 23.36
C GLY A 161 7.22 13.05 23.86
N THR A 162 8.05 12.07 23.50
CA THR A 162 9.44 11.93 23.94
C THR A 162 10.39 12.30 22.80
N TRP A 163 11.52 12.96 23.14
CA TRP A 163 12.57 13.27 22.19
C TRP A 163 13.67 12.22 22.25
N PHE A 164 13.95 11.59 21.12
CA PHE A 164 14.98 10.56 20.97
C PHE A 164 16.14 11.04 20.12
N TYR A 165 17.36 10.71 20.54
CA TYR A 165 18.53 10.96 19.73
C TYR A 165 18.70 9.90 18.66
N VAL A 166 18.93 10.37 17.44
CA VAL A 166 19.13 9.57 16.24
C VAL A 166 20.50 9.85 15.66
N SER A 167 21.21 8.82 15.26
CA SER A 167 22.44 8.91 14.49
C SER A 167 22.52 7.76 13.50
N GLY A 168 22.94 8.05 12.25
CA GLY A 168 22.97 7.04 11.19
C GLY A 168 21.59 6.46 10.89
N GLY A 169 20.52 7.26 11.01
CA GLY A 169 19.15 6.82 10.76
C GLY A 169 18.52 5.99 11.87
N GLN A 170 19.22 5.71 12.97
CA GLN A 170 18.74 4.84 14.05
C GLN A 170 18.71 5.55 15.39
N VAL A 171 17.73 5.18 16.23
CA VAL A 171 17.70 5.63 17.63
C VAL A 171 18.86 5.02 18.40
N GLN A 172 19.65 5.89 19.07
CA GLN A 172 20.84 5.53 19.82
C GLN A 172 20.53 5.43 21.32
N TRP A 173 20.05 4.28 21.77
CA TRP A 173 19.53 4.07 23.14
C TRP A 173 20.52 4.33 24.28
N ASN A 174 21.82 4.17 24.02
CA ASN A 174 22.87 4.32 25.02
C ASN A 174 23.62 5.66 24.90
N ALA A 175 23.20 6.53 23.98
CA ALA A 175 23.88 7.80 23.76
C ALA A 175 23.77 8.72 24.98
N THR A 176 24.89 9.33 25.34
CA THR A 176 24.97 10.34 26.37
C THR A 176 25.93 11.44 25.89
N GLY A 177 25.54 12.71 25.99
CA GLY A 177 26.34 13.83 25.53
C GLY A 177 25.49 14.98 25.02
N LEU A 178 26.10 15.87 24.24
CA LEU A 178 25.41 17.03 23.66
C LEU A 178 24.98 16.76 22.21
N CYS A 179 23.81 17.22 21.87
CA CYS A 179 23.29 17.24 20.49
C CYS A 179 22.77 18.63 20.16
N SER A 180 23.15 19.18 19.02
CA SER A 180 22.56 20.42 18.51
C SER A 180 21.28 20.16 17.75
N TYR A 181 20.23 20.91 18.08
CA TYR A 181 18.96 20.88 17.37
C TYR A 181 18.29 22.26 17.37
N ASN A 182 17.92 22.76 16.20
CA ASN A 182 17.34 24.08 16.01
C ASN A 182 18.16 25.22 16.66
N GLY A 183 19.50 25.17 16.53
CA GLY A 183 20.40 26.17 17.06
C GLY A 183 20.62 26.11 18.58
N THR A 184 20.04 25.12 19.26
CA THR A 184 20.17 24.93 20.72
C THR A 184 20.89 23.61 21.01
N TRP A 185 21.76 23.60 22.03
CA TRP A 185 22.40 22.39 22.52
C TRP A 185 21.56 21.72 23.59
N TRP A 186 21.29 20.43 23.37
CA TRP A 186 20.48 19.58 24.25
C TRP A 186 21.33 18.47 24.85
N TYR A 187 21.15 18.22 26.13
CA TYR A 187 21.83 17.10 26.78
C TYR A 187 21.02 15.81 26.58
N ILE A 188 21.69 14.82 26.03
CA ILE A 188 21.16 13.48 25.78
C ILE A 188 21.64 12.58 26.91
N ARG A 189 20.73 11.82 27.50
CA ARG A 189 21.00 10.75 28.46
C ARG A 189 20.20 9.51 28.05
N ASN A 190 20.89 8.37 27.90
CA ASN A 190 20.25 7.12 27.49
C ASN A 190 19.34 7.31 26.24
N GLY A 191 19.88 7.97 25.24
CA GLY A 191 19.21 8.17 23.94
C GLY A 191 18.05 9.16 23.93
N ARG A 192 17.80 9.90 25.00
CA ARG A 192 16.68 10.86 25.12
C ARG A 192 17.16 12.23 25.58
N ILE A 193 16.44 13.30 25.23
CA ILE A 193 16.71 14.62 25.84
C ILE A 193 16.39 14.54 27.34
N ASP A 194 17.37 14.92 28.15
CA ASP A 194 17.20 15.09 29.58
C ASP A 194 16.99 16.57 29.91
N PHE A 195 15.73 16.96 30.07
CA PHE A 195 15.34 18.35 30.41
C PHE A 195 15.69 18.75 31.84
N ASN A 196 16.00 17.79 32.72
CA ASN A 196 16.25 18.04 34.14
C ASN A 196 17.73 18.06 34.49
N SER A 197 18.61 17.83 33.52
CA SER A 197 20.04 17.78 33.80
C SER A 197 20.57 19.16 34.15
N ARG A 198 21.33 19.21 35.27
CA ARG A 198 22.08 20.39 35.75
C ARG A 198 23.54 20.00 35.87
N THR A 199 24.20 19.62 34.80
CA THR A 199 25.60 19.17 34.85
C THR A 199 26.43 19.95 33.87
N LEU A 200 27.73 20.06 34.17
CA LEU A 200 28.73 20.55 33.22
C LEU A 200 29.11 19.39 32.30
N VAL A 201 29.03 19.64 31.01
CA VAL A 201 29.43 18.66 29.99
C VAL A 201 30.68 19.20 29.30
N LYS A 202 31.74 18.40 29.28
CA LYS A 202 32.89 18.72 28.47
C LYS A 202 32.56 18.54 26.99
N TYR A 203 32.72 19.60 26.23
CA TYR A 203 32.56 19.62 24.78
C TYR A 203 33.88 19.26 24.10
#